data_4c15aa78f35ff5a8b35271e4ea2848e3
#
_entry.id   4c15aa78f35ff5a8b35271e4ea2848e3
#
_cell.length_a   1.000
_cell.length_b   1.000
_cell.length_c   1.000
_cell.angle_alpha   90.00
_cell.angle_beta   90.00
_cell.angle_gamma   90.00
#
_symmetry.space_group_name_H-M   'P 1'
#
loop_
_entity.id
_entity.type
_entity.pdbx_description
1 polymer ?
#
loop_
_entity_poly.entity_id
_entity_poly.type
_entity_poly.pdbx_seq_one_letter_code
_entity_poly.pdbx_strand_id
1 'polypeptide(L)'
;MIQIAFCDDDQTVLDQLSALLEKYRTQRCIQIQCTAFRSPLDLLAEIEKGVRYDILFLDVIMPAENGITVAKEIRQYDTAVEIIFLTSSTEFAVESYMVGAYFYQLKPIWEESFFRLTDSVIAECCRADQRSLVLRCKTGISRIELDQLLYCEVLGRTLLFHLSDGGVLESTGSMDELARQLAPYEIFLRPHRSFLVNMEYVQNISSRAVTLTNLVQIPIPHGKSSDIRRQYLEYAFRRKQVML
;
A
#
# COMPACT_ATOMS: atom_id res chain seq x y z
N MET A 1 -6.22 10.80 -10.45
CA MET A 1 -5.67 10.52 -11.80
C MET A 1 -4.49 9.60 -11.58
N ILE A 2 -4.48 8.44 -12.21
CA ILE A 2 -3.44 7.41 -12.00
C ILE A 2 -2.27 7.69 -12.93
N GLN A 3 -1.05 7.67 -12.39
CA GLN A 3 0.21 7.87 -13.13
C GLN A 3 0.82 6.51 -13.43
N ILE A 4 0.94 6.16 -14.71
CA ILE A 4 1.55 4.90 -15.15
C ILE A 4 2.82 5.20 -15.94
N ALA A 5 3.89 4.45 -15.68
CA ALA A 5 5.08 4.46 -16.53
C ALA A 5 5.30 3.10 -17.19
N PHE A 6 5.78 3.13 -18.42
CA PHE A 6 6.31 1.98 -19.15
C PHE A 6 7.80 2.17 -19.35
N CYS A 7 8.60 1.12 -19.15
CA CYS A 7 10.03 1.13 -19.45
C CYS A 7 10.42 -0.16 -20.18
N ASP A 8 10.80 -0.02 -21.43
CA ASP A 8 11.18 -1.12 -22.34
C ASP A 8 12.07 -0.54 -23.45
N ASP A 9 13.15 -1.19 -23.82
CA ASP A 9 14.04 -0.71 -24.90
C ASP A 9 13.45 -0.92 -26.31
N ASP A 10 12.47 -1.84 -26.44
CA ASP A 10 11.75 -2.08 -27.68
C ASP A 10 10.58 -1.10 -27.85
N GLN A 11 10.73 -0.18 -28.82
CA GLN A 11 9.68 0.79 -29.17
C GLN A 11 8.36 0.11 -29.56
N THR A 12 8.41 -1.05 -30.18
CA THR A 12 7.21 -1.79 -30.63
C THR A 12 6.39 -2.25 -29.41
N VAL A 13 7.06 -2.66 -28.33
CA VAL A 13 6.40 -3.03 -27.06
C VAL A 13 5.79 -1.80 -26.40
N LEU A 14 6.48 -0.68 -26.35
CA LEU A 14 5.97 0.58 -25.82
C LEU A 14 4.73 1.07 -26.57
N ASP A 15 4.74 0.99 -27.91
CA ASP A 15 3.59 1.35 -28.73
C ASP A 15 2.39 0.41 -28.50
N GLN A 16 2.65 -0.89 -28.38
CA GLN A 16 1.62 -1.88 -28.03
C GLN A 16 1.00 -1.60 -26.65
N LEU A 17 1.83 -1.37 -25.63
CA LEU A 17 1.36 -1.07 -24.27
C LEU A 17 0.56 0.23 -24.22
N SER A 18 1.04 1.25 -24.94
CA SER A 18 0.34 2.53 -25.04
C SER A 18 -1.02 2.39 -25.70
N ALA A 19 -1.12 1.60 -26.77
CA ALA A 19 -2.39 1.31 -27.45
C ALA A 19 -3.35 0.51 -26.57
N LEU A 20 -2.86 -0.50 -25.85
CA LEU A 20 -3.66 -1.28 -24.90
C LEU A 20 -4.18 -0.41 -23.75
N LEU A 21 -3.34 0.47 -23.19
CA LEU A 21 -3.73 1.35 -22.11
C LEU A 21 -4.76 2.40 -22.57
N GLU A 22 -4.63 2.94 -23.78
CA GLU A 22 -5.61 3.88 -24.31
C GLU A 22 -6.99 3.23 -24.51
N LYS A 23 -6.99 1.99 -25.04
CA LYS A 23 -8.20 1.18 -25.15
C LYS A 23 -8.81 0.88 -23.77
N TYR A 24 -7.97 0.51 -22.81
CA TYR A 24 -8.37 0.27 -21.43
C TYR A 24 -9.01 1.51 -20.79
N ARG A 25 -8.33 2.66 -20.90
CA ARG A 25 -8.80 3.96 -20.38
C ARG A 25 -10.18 4.32 -20.91
N THR A 26 -10.39 4.10 -22.22
CA THR A 26 -11.67 4.38 -22.87
C THR A 26 -12.77 3.45 -22.40
N GLN A 27 -12.48 2.14 -22.28
CA GLN A 27 -13.49 1.15 -21.86
C GLN A 27 -13.86 1.26 -20.37
N ARG A 28 -12.91 1.63 -19.51
CA ARG A 28 -13.13 1.73 -18.05
C ARG A 28 -13.54 3.13 -17.60
N CYS A 29 -13.53 4.13 -18.49
CA CYS A 29 -13.79 5.54 -18.16
C CYS A 29 -12.92 6.06 -17.00
N ILE A 30 -11.63 5.64 -16.94
CA ILE A 30 -10.67 5.99 -15.89
C ILE A 30 -9.70 7.06 -16.41
N GLN A 31 -9.38 8.05 -15.57
CA GLN A 31 -8.35 9.04 -15.88
C GLN A 31 -6.96 8.48 -15.56
N ILE A 32 -6.19 8.21 -16.60
CA ILE A 32 -4.82 7.70 -16.52
C ILE A 32 -3.92 8.62 -17.35
N GLN A 33 -2.77 8.97 -16.78
CA GLN A 33 -1.65 9.58 -17.50
C GLN A 33 -0.55 8.54 -17.64
N CYS A 34 0.03 8.45 -18.83
CA CYS A 34 1.08 7.48 -19.14
C CYS A 34 2.34 8.19 -19.62
N THR A 35 3.49 7.70 -19.18
CA THR A 35 4.82 8.09 -19.67
C THR A 35 5.59 6.85 -20.10
N ALA A 36 6.21 6.87 -21.28
CA ALA A 36 7.01 5.77 -21.80
C ALA A 36 8.48 6.12 -21.81
N PHE A 37 9.33 5.19 -21.37
CA PHE A 37 10.78 5.31 -21.32
C PHE A 37 11.42 4.18 -22.11
N ARG A 38 12.36 4.53 -22.98
CA ARG A 38 13.20 3.56 -23.70
C ARG A 38 14.50 3.23 -22.96
N SER A 39 14.80 4.00 -21.92
CA SER A 39 16.00 3.85 -21.12
C SER A 39 15.62 3.80 -19.64
N PRO A 40 16.10 2.81 -18.89
CA PRO A 40 15.92 2.76 -17.45
C PRO A 40 16.59 3.94 -16.73
N LEU A 41 17.67 4.50 -17.30
CA LEU A 41 18.35 5.66 -16.73
C LEU A 41 17.49 6.92 -16.80
N ASP A 42 16.71 7.10 -17.88
CA ASP A 42 15.79 8.24 -18.00
C ASP A 42 14.64 8.12 -16.98
N LEU A 43 14.12 6.91 -16.79
CA LEU A 43 13.11 6.64 -15.75
C LEU A 43 13.65 6.95 -14.35
N LEU A 44 14.86 6.47 -14.01
CA LEU A 44 15.50 6.73 -12.72
C LEU A 44 15.72 8.23 -12.51
N ALA A 45 16.22 8.94 -13.52
CA ALA A 45 16.43 10.38 -13.43
C ALA A 45 15.14 11.18 -13.16
N GLU A 46 13.99 10.75 -13.67
CA GLU A 46 12.70 11.38 -13.37
C GLU A 46 12.25 11.08 -11.92
N ILE A 47 12.43 9.84 -11.46
CA ILE A 47 12.10 9.45 -10.08
C ILE A 47 12.99 10.18 -9.06
N GLU A 48 14.28 10.33 -9.34
CA GLU A 48 15.22 11.12 -8.52
C GLU A 48 14.84 12.61 -8.40
N LYS A 49 14.30 13.19 -9.48
CA LYS A 49 13.74 14.57 -9.45
C LYS A 49 12.45 14.70 -8.66
N GLY A 50 11.93 13.59 -8.12
CA GLY A 50 10.72 13.58 -7.31
C GLY A 50 9.43 13.28 -8.08
N VAL A 51 9.50 12.92 -9.36
CA VAL A 51 8.33 12.41 -10.10
C VAL A 51 7.90 11.08 -9.48
N ARG A 52 6.59 10.87 -9.32
CA ARG A 52 6.03 9.66 -8.74
C ARG A 52 5.05 9.02 -9.72
N TYR A 53 5.10 7.69 -9.75
CA TYR A 53 4.17 6.86 -10.51
C TYR A 53 3.43 5.93 -9.56
N ASP A 54 2.15 5.66 -9.86
CA ASP A 54 1.37 4.69 -9.10
C ASP A 54 1.67 3.27 -9.55
N ILE A 55 1.90 3.09 -10.87
CA ILE A 55 2.16 1.79 -11.48
C ILE A 55 3.32 1.92 -12.47
N LEU A 56 4.25 0.98 -12.42
CA LEU A 56 5.37 0.87 -13.32
C LEU A 56 5.39 -0.50 -14.00
N PHE A 57 5.27 -0.52 -15.32
CA PHE A 57 5.56 -1.70 -16.13
C PHE A 57 7.00 -1.62 -16.60
N LEU A 58 7.80 -2.61 -16.24
CA LEU A 58 9.26 -2.60 -16.43
C LEU A 58 9.73 -3.89 -17.11
N ASP A 59 10.43 -3.80 -18.22
CA ASP A 59 11.12 -4.97 -18.76
C ASP A 59 12.31 -5.34 -17.85
N VAL A 60 12.59 -6.62 -17.76
CA VAL A 60 13.74 -7.14 -17.03
C VAL A 60 14.98 -7.14 -17.89
N ILE A 61 14.82 -7.47 -19.19
CA ILE A 61 15.95 -7.64 -20.11
C ILE A 61 16.09 -6.39 -20.96
N MET A 62 16.95 -5.48 -20.54
CA MET A 62 17.29 -4.28 -21.29
C MET A 62 18.81 -4.14 -21.47
N PRO A 63 19.31 -3.60 -22.60
CA PRO A 63 20.73 -3.55 -22.89
C PRO A 63 21.57 -2.74 -21.90
N ALA A 64 20.99 -1.67 -21.33
CA ALA A 64 21.71 -0.77 -20.44
C ALA A 64 21.82 -1.30 -19.01
N GLU A 65 20.76 -1.87 -18.49
CA GLU A 65 20.67 -2.36 -17.11
C GLU A 65 19.52 -3.34 -16.93
N ASN A 66 19.70 -4.31 -16.06
CA ASN A 66 18.65 -5.29 -15.72
C ASN A 66 17.53 -4.62 -14.93
N GLY A 67 16.27 -4.81 -15.35
CA GLY A 67 15.10 -4.23 -14.72
C GLY A 67 14.95 -4.55 -13.23
N ILE A 68 15.46 -5.69 -12.76
CA ILE A 68 15.48 -6.02 -11.32
C ILE A 68 16.41 -5.06 -10.56
N THR A 69 17.56 -4.71 -11.11
CA THR A 69 18.49 -3.74 -10.50
C THR A 69 17.84 -2.36 -10.46
N VAL A 70 17.23 -1.95 -11.57
CA VAL A 70 16.47 -0.69 -11.66
C VAL A 70 15.36 -0.64 -10.61
N ALA A 71 14.62 -1.73 -10.43
CA ALA A 71 13.57 -1.81 -9.41
C ALA A 71 14.13 -1.67 -7.98
N LYS A 72 15.31 -2.24 -7.69
CA LYS A 72 15.99 -2.08 -6.39
C LYS A 72 16.36 -0.62 -6.13
N GLU A 73 16.82 0.09 -7.14
CA GLU A 73 17.13 1.52 -7.04
C GLU A 73 15.87 2.35 -6.83
N ILE A 74 14.81 2.07 -7.60
CA ILE A 74 13.51 2.73 -7.43
C ILE A 74 13.00 2.59 -6.01
N ARG A 75 13.14 1.40 -5.39
CA ARG A 75 12.70 1.14 -4.01
C ARG A 75 13.43 1.98 -2.95
N GLN A 76 14.60 2.56 -3.26
CA GLN A 76 15.29 3.50 -2.37
C GLN A 76 14.60 4.86 -2.34
N TYR A 77 13.89 5.24 -3.40
CA TYR A 77 13.20 6.53 -3.53
C TYR A 77 11.69 6.41 -3.36
N ASP A 78 11.12 5.25 -3.73
CA ASP A 78 9.68 5.00 -3.72
C ASP A 78 9.38 3.53 -3.39
N THR A 79 8.83 3.30 -2.21
CA THR A 79 8.41 1.98 -1.74
C THR A 79 6.96 1.67 -2.08
N ALA A 80 6.17 2.67 -2.52
CA ALA A 80 4.74 2.57 -2.72
C ALA A 80 4.35 2.25 -4.17
N VAL A 81 5.22 2.54 -5.15
CA VAL A 81 4.93 2.28 -6.58
C VAL A 81 4.72 0.77 -6.81
N GLU A 82 3.63 0.42 -7.50
CA GLU A 82 3.36 -0.98 -7.87
C GLU A 82 4.16 -1.35 -9.12
N ILE A 83 5.14 -2.24 -8.97
CA ILE A 83 6.03 -2.67 -10.06
C ILE A 83 5.50 -3.96 -10.67
N ILE A 84 5.29 -3.95 -11.98
CA ILE A 84 4.92 -5.09 -12.80
C ILE A 84 6.04 -5.34 -13.79
N PHE A 85 6.67 -6.51 -13.72
CA PHE A 85 7.64 -6.90 -14.73
C PHE A 85 6.96 -7.49 -15.96
N LEU A 86 7.36 -7.00 -17.14
CA LEU A 86 6.95 -7.53 -18.45
C LEU A 86 8.19 -8.02 -19.17
N THR A 87 8.38 -9.32 -19.31
CA THR A 87 9.63 -9.86 -19.85
C THR A 87 9.45 -11.15 -20.64
N SER A 88 10.43 -11.48 -21.48
CA SER A 88 10.47 -12.75 -22.20
C SER A 88 11.16 -13.89 -21.45
N SER A 89 11.81 -13.62 -20.30
CA SER A 89 12.50 -14.62 -19.47
C SER A 89 11.70 -15.02 -18.24
N THR A 90 11.82 -16.29 -17.83
CA THR A 90 11.30 -16.80 -16.56
C THR A 90 12.31 -16.81 -15.43
N GLU A 91 13.59 -16.55 -15.74
CA GLU A 91 14.71 -16.73 -14.81
C GLU A 91 14.66 -15.80 -13.61
N PHE A 92 14.13 -14.60 -13.79
CA PHE A 92 14.13 -13.55 -12.75
C PHE A 92 12.87 -13.51 -11.88
N ALA A 93 11.97 -14.49 -12.03
CA ALA A 93 10.70 -14.49 -11.29
C ALA A 93 10.89 -14.53 -9.77
N VAL A 94 11.89 -15.28 -9.27
CA VAL A 94 12.21 -15.34 -7.83
C VAL A 94 12.79 -14.01 -7.34
N GLU A 95 13.67 -13.39 -8.12
CA GLU A 95 14.28 -12.11 -7.77
C GLU A 95 13.27 -10.95 -7.79
N SER A 96 12.28 -10.99 -8.68
CA SER A 96 11.20 -10.01 -8.71
C SER A 96 10.41 -9.97 -7.41
N TYR A 97 10.25 -11.13 -6.75
CA TYR A 97 9.60 -11.22 -5.44
C TYR A 97 10.39 -10.48 -4.36
N MET A 98 11.74 -10.50 -4.43
CA MET A 98 12.61 -9.84 -3.46
C MET A 98 12.56 -8.31 -3.51
N VAL A 99 12.14 -7.73 -4.65
CA VAL A 99 11.97 -6.28 -4.81
C VAL A 99 10.52 -5.83 -4.56
N GLY A 100 9.66 -6.74 -4.07
CA GLY A 100 8.26 -6.44 -3.83
C GLY A 100 7.51 -6.09 -5.11
N ALA A 101 7.73 -6.84 -6.19
CA ALA A 101 6.97 -6.67 -7.41
C ALA A 101 5.52 -7.12 -7.21
N TYR A 102 4.58 -6.33 -7.73
CA TYR A 102 3.16 -6.67 -7.72
C TYR A 102 2.87 -7.91 -8.56
N PHE A 103 3.48 -7.97 -9.77
CA PHE A 103 3.28 -9.09 -10.67
C PHE A 103 4.48 -9.29 -11.61
N TYR A 104 4.62 -10.52 -12.13
CA TYR A 104 5.60 -10.89 -13.14
C TYR A 104 4.87 -11.50 -14.34
N GLN A 105 4.81 -10.77 -15.46
CA GLN A 105 4.07 -11.15 -16.67
C GLN A 105 5.03 -11.50 -17.78
N LEU A 106 4.85 -12.70 -18.36
CA LEU A 106 5.61 -13.09 -19.56
C LEU A 106 5.02 -12.44 -20.82
N LYS A 107 5.90 -11.99 -21.71
CA LYS A 107 5.55 -11.63 -23.09
C LYS A 107 5.24 -12.92 -23.88
N PRO A 108 4.28 -12.94 -24.82
CA PRO A 108 3.55 -11.80 -25.38
C PRO A 108 2.40 -11.32 -24.47
N ILE A 109 2.10 -10.02 -24.55
CA ILE A 109 1.08 -9.38 -23.73
C ILE A 109 -0.25 -9.44 -24.48
N TRP A 110 -1.20 -10.20 -23.95
CA TRP A 110 -2.54 -10.31 -24.50
C TRP A 110 -3.47 -9.27 -23.85
N GLU A 111 -4.35 -8.66 -24.64
CA GLU A 111 -5.29 -7.63 -24.18
C GLU A 111 -6.06 -8.04 -22.92
N GLU A 112 -6.62 -9.24 -22.93
CA GLU A 112 -7.43 -9.71 -21.81
C GLU A 112 -6.61 -9.86 -20.52
N SER A 113 -5.37 -10.39 -20.61
CA SER A 113 -4.49 -10.51 -19.45
C SER A 113 -4.00 -9.15 -18.95
N PHE A 114 -3.68 -8.23 -19.87
CA PHE A 114 -3.30 -6.86 -19.55
C PHE A 114 -4.42 -6.13 -18.82
N PHE A 115 -5.67 -6.25 -19.31
CA PHE A 115 -6.82 -5.59 -18.70
C PHE A 115 -7.10 -6.13 -17.29
N ARG A 116 -7.09 -7.45 -17.10
CA ARG A 116 -7.28 -8.06 -15.77
C ARG A 116 -6.18 -7.64 -14.79
N LEU A 117 -4.94 -7.62 -15.23
CA LEU A 117 -3.81 -7.19 -14.40
C LEU A 117 -3.93 -5.71 -14.05
N THR A 118 -4.27 -4.86 -15.01
CA THR A 118 -4.45 -3.42 -14.81
C THR A 118 -5.65 -3.15 -13.87
N ASP A 119 -6.78 -3.85 -14.02
CA ASP A 119 -7.93 -3.78 -13.09
C ASP A 119 -7.48 -4.11 -11.66
N SER A 120 -6.68 -5.16 -11.49
CA SER A 120 -6.22 -5.63 -10.18
C SER A 120 -5.26 -4.65 -9.51
N VAL A 121 -4.26 -4.16 -10.25
CA VAL A 121 -3.26 -3.22 -9.69
C VAL A 121 -3.86 -1.85 -9.40
N ILE A 122 -4.75 -1.36 -10.25
CA ILE A 122 -5.47 -0.10 -10.00
C ILE A 122 -6.33 -0.21 -8.74
N ALA A 123 -7.01 -1.34 -8.54
CA ALA A 123 -7.77 -1.57 -7.32
C ALA A 123 -6.87 -1.57 -6.07
N GLU A 124 -5.62 -2.05 -6.16
CA GLU A 124 -4.65 -1.99 -5.06
C GLU A 124 -4.16 -0.56 -4.82
N CYS A 125 -3.81 0.19 -5.86
CA CYS A 125 -3.46 1.61 -5.74
C CYS A 125 -4.59 2.43 -5.11
N CYS A 126 -5.84 2.20 -5.55
CA CYS A 126 -7.00 2.86 -4.96
C CYS A 126 -7.21 2.48 -3.48
N ARG A 127 -6.92 1.24 -3.09
CA ARG A 127 -6.96 0.81 -1.69
C ARG A 127 -5.86 1.48 -0.87
N ALA A 128 -4.65 1.58 -1.42
CA ALA A 128 -3.53 2.27 -0.77
C ALA A 128 -3.84 3.77 -0.57
N ASP A 129 -4.38 4.44 -1.58
CA ASP A 129 -4.77 5.86 -1.47
C ASP A 129 -5.96 6.07 -0.50
N GLN A 130 -6.85 5.10 -0.35
CA GLN A 130 -7.92 5.11 0.65
C GLN A 130 -7.41 4.83 2.08
N ARG A 131 -6.22 4.28 2.25
CA ARG A 131 -5.63 3.99 3.58
C ARG A 131 -5.04 5.20 4.28
N SER A 132 -5.52 6.38 4.00
CA SER A 132 -5.10 7.59 4.70
C SER A 132 -6.26 8.27 5.44
N LEU A 133 -5.93 8.88 6.56
CA LEU A 133 -6.84 9.66 7.39
C LEU A 133 -6.42 11.13 7.36
N VAL A 134 -7.33 12.02 6.99
CA VAL A 134 -7.10 13.46 7.03
C VAL A 134 -7.62 14.02 8.35
N LEU A 135 -6.74 14.60 9.14
CA LEU A 135 -7.03 15.17 10.45
C LEU A 135 -7.01 16.71 10.41
N ARG A 136 -7.94 17.31 11.10
CA ARG A 136 -7.90 18.75 11.43
C ARG A 136 -7.21 18.93 12.78
N CYS A 137 -5.92 19.27 12.73
CA CYS A 137 -5.10 19.53 13.90
C CYS A 137 -5.12 21.02 14.25
N LYS A 138 -4.72 21.38 15.46
CA LYS A 138 -4.55 22.80 15.85
C LYS A 138 -3.54 23.55 14.98
N THR A 139 -2.57 22.85 14.42
CA THR A 139 -1.51 23.36 13.55
C THR A 139 -1.87 23.40 12.07
N GLY A 140 -3.07 22.89 11.68
CA GLY A 140 -3.50 22.82 10.29
C GLY A 140 -4.15 21.48 9.93
N ILE A 141 -4.01 21.08 8.67
CA ILE A 141 -4.52 19.81 8.16
C ILE A 141 -3.33 18.85 8.04
N SER A 142 -3.45 17.67 8.64
CA SER A 142 -2.44 16.60 8.56
C SER A 142 -3.05 15.36 7.90
N ARG A 143 -2.30 14.69 7.03
CA ARG A 143 -2.62 13.38 6.48
C ARG A 143 -1.79 12.33 7.21
N ILE A 144 -2.42 11.25 7.62
CA ILE A 144 -1.78 10.08 8.24
C ILE A 144 -2.08 8.87 7.37
N GLU A 145 -1.05 8.13 7.00
CA GLU A 145 -1.24 6.80 6.42
C GLU A 145 -1.67 5.82 7.53
N LEU A 146 -2.72 5.04 7.28
CA LEU A 146 -3.31 4.17 8.30
C LEU A 146 -2.38 3.04 8.75
N ASP A 147 -1.44 2.65 7.91
CA ASP A 147 -0.37 1.71 8.25
C ASP A 147 0.67 2.30 9.20
N GLN A 148 0.82 3.62 9.27
CA GLN A 148 1.68 4.29 10.25
C GLN A 148 0.98 4.52 11.59
N LEU A 149 -0.35 4.39 11.68
CA LEU A 149 -1.10 4.58 12.91
C LEU A 149 -1.01 3.34 13.79
N LEU A 150 -0.35 3.43 14.97
CA LEU A 150 -0.29 2.35 15.95
C LEU A 150 -1.61 2.21 16.69
N TYR A 151 -2.05 3.32 17.28
CA TYR A 151 -3.31 3.41 18.01
C TYR A 151 -3.78 4.86 18.14
N CYS A 152 -5.06 5.01 18.39
CA CYS A 152 -5.65 6.28 18.79
C CYS A 152 -6.25 6.15 20.19
N GLU A 153 -6.07 7.17 21.03
CA GLU A 153 -6.75 7.29 22.31
C GLU A 153 -7.55 8.58 22.39
N VAL A 154 -8.60 8.57 23.23
CA VAL A 154 -9.38 9.78 23.51
C VAL A 154 -9.06 10.30 24.91
N LEU A 155 -8.68 11.57 24.99
CA LEU A 155 -8.48 12.30 26.23
C LEU A 155 -9.44 13.49 26.28
N GLY A 156 -10.54 13.33 27.03
CA GLY A 156 -11.62 14.32 27.04
C GLY A 156 -12.32 14.42 25.67
N ARG A 157 -12.09 15.51 24.92
CA ARG A 157 -12.63 15.75 23.58
C ARG A 157 -11.54 15.73 22.50
N THR A 158 -10.34 15.36 22.87
CA THR A 158 -9.19 15.29 21.95
C THR A 158 -8.86 13.85 21.65
N LEU A 159 -8.70 13.54 20.40
CA LEU A 159 -8.15 12.29 19.87
C LEU A 159 -6.66 12.46 19.70
N LEU A 160 -5.86 11.55 20.26
CA LEU A 160 -4.41 11.48 20.14
C LEU A 160 -4.06 10.30 19.25
N PHE A 161 -3.45 10.57 18.11
CA PHE A 161 -3.04 9.58 17.13
C PHE A 161 -1.54 9.32 17.29
N HIS A 162 -1.19 8.11 17.73
CA HIS A 162 0.18 7.67 17.98
C HIS A 162 0.73 6.95 16.76
N LEU A 163 1.82 7.45 16.20
CA LEU A 163 2.40 6.97 14.94
C LEU A 163 3.61 6.06 15.19
N SER A 164 3.96 5.26 14.19
CA SER A 164 5.07 4.29 14.24
C SER A 164 6.45 4.95 14.35
N ASP A 165 6.59 6.19 13.88
CA ASP A 165 7.80 7.01 14.01
C ASP A 165 7.96 7.66 15.40
N GLY A 166 7.01 7.44 16.31
CA GLY A 166 6.95 8.07 17.63
C GLY A 166 6.22 9.43 17.64
N GLY A 167 5.76 9.90 16.50
CA GLY A 167 4.96 11.12 16.39
C GLY A 167 3.59 10.97 17.05
N VAL A 168 3.05 12.08 17.56
CA VAL A 168 1.69 12.16 18.09
C VAL A 168 0.98 13.36 17.47
N LEU A 169 -0.18 13.11 16.86
CA LEU A 169 -1.02 14.15 16.31
C LEU A 169 -2.31 14.28 17.14
N GLU A 170 -2.74 15.53 17.32
CA GLU A 170 -3.95 15.86 18.08
C GLU A 170 -5.04 16.37 17.15
N SER A 171 -6.25 15.81 17.27
CA SER A 171 -7.43 16.30 16.57
C SER A 171 -8.64 16.31 17.50
N THR A 172 -9.55 17.24 17.28
CA THR A 172 -10.83 17.23 18.02
C THR A 172 -11.78 16.26 17.34
N GLY A 173 -12.39 15.37 18.12
CA GLY A 173 -13.32 14.39 17.55
C GLY A 173 -13.87 13.40 18.58
N SER A 174 -14.62 12.45 18.09
CA SER A 174 -15.23 11.36 18.84
C SER A 174 -14.61 10.03 18.42
N MET A 175 -14.28 9.18 19.41
CA MET A 175 -13.81 7.82 19.15
C MET A 175 -14.86 6.97 18.42
N ASP A 176 -16.14 7.21 18.65
CA ASP A 176 -17.22 6.48 17.97
C ASP A 176 -17.31 6.85 16.49
N GLU A 177 -17.04 8.12 16.16
CA GLU A 177 -17.01 8.59 14.79
C GLU A 177 -15.77 8.07 14.04
N LEU A 178 -14.61 8.17 14.68
CA LEU A 178 -13.37 7.61 14.15
C LEU A 178 -13.50 6.11 13.87
N ALA A 179 -14.06 5.36 14.81
CA ALA A 179 -14.27 3.91 14.65
C ALA A 179 -15.23 3.59 13.49
N ARG A 180 -16.26 4.43 13.25
CA ARG A 180 -17.15 4.27 12.08
C ARG A 180 -16.44 4.58 10.77
N GLN A 181 -15.63 5.64 10.72
CA GLN A 181 -14.85 6.00 9.52
C GLN A 181 -13.81 4.94 9.17
N LEU A 182 -13.19 4.33 10.20
CA LEU A 182 -12.17 3.30 10.02
C LEU A 182 -12.73 1.87 9.97
N ALA A 183 -14.04 1.67 10.13
CA ALA A 183 -14.67 0.35 10.04
C ALA A 183 -14.45 -0.39 8.70
N PRO A 184 -14.38 0.28 7.52
CA PRO A 184 -14.06 -0.39 6.26
C PRO A 184 -12.64 -0.98 6.22
N TYR A 185 -11.75 -0.46 7.07
CA TYR A 185 -10.39 -0.97 7.18
C TYR A 185 -10.36 -2.03 8.27
N GLU A 186 -10.38 -3.28 7.90
CA GLU A 186 -10.44 -4.43 8.80
C GLU A 186 -9.18 -4.62 9.67
N ILE A 187 -8.26 -3.64 9.65
CA ILE A 187 -7.02 -3.65 10.45
C ILE A 187 -7.19 -3.03 11.84
N PHE A 188 -8.32 -2.41 12.14
CA PHE A 188 -8.52 -1.74 13.41
C PHE A 188 -9.37 -2.56 14.38
N LEU A 189 -8.92 -2.61 15.64
CA LEU A 189 -9.55 -3.26 16.76
C LEU A 189 -9.91 -2.21 17.84
N ARG A 190 -11.09 -2.32 18.45
CA ARG A 190 -11.51 -1.42 19.54
C ARG A 190 -11.58 -2.18 20.87
N PRO A 191 -10.44 -2.36 21.58
CA PRO A 191 -10.42 -3.12 22.83
C PRO A 191 -11.11 -2.40 23.99
N HIS A 192 -11.14 -1.06 23.96
CA HIS A 192 -11.76 -0.22 24.99
C HIS A 192 -12.49 0.96 24.33
N ARG A 193 -13.49 1.54 25.04
CA ARG A 193 -14.24 2.71 24.53
C ARG A 193 -13.36 3.91 24.18
N SER A 194 -12.21 4.02 24.83
CA SER A 194 -11.26 5.13 24.68
C SER A 194 -10.09 4.82 23.75
N PHE A 195 -10.01 3.62 23.16
CA PHE A 195 -8.87 3.22 22.34
C PHE A 195 -9.31 2.53 21.05
N LEU A 196 -8.63 2.87 19.97
CA LEU A 196 -8.66 2.18 18.68
C LEU A 196 -7.24 1.77 18.32
N VAL A 197 -7.02 0.50 18.02
CA VAL A 197 -5.70 -0.12 17.90
C VAL A 197 -5.56 -0.71 16.50
N ASN A 198 -4.44 -0.47 15.85
CA ASN A 198 -4.07 -1.15 14.61
C ASN A 198 -3.54 -2.55 14.95
N MET A 199 -4.18 -3.58 14.40
CA MET A 199 -3.86 -4.98 14.66
C MET A 199 -2.50 -5.42 14.10
N GLU A 200 -1.95 -4.68 13.13
CA GLU A 200 -0.60 -4.93 12.60
C GLU A 200 0.50 -4.72 13.66
N TYR A 201 0.24 -3.87 14.63
CA TYR A 201 1.19 -3.55 15.71
C TYR A 201 0.90 -4.30 17.01
N VAL A 202 -0.02 -5.27 17.01
CA VAL A 202 -0.31 -6.07 18.19
C VAL A 202 0.78 -7.14 18.37
N GLN A 203 1.49 -7.06 19.48
CA GLN A 203 2.49 -8.04 19.89
C GLN A 203 1.89 -9.18 20.71
N ASN A 204 0.97 -8.86 21.63
CA ASN A 204 0.35 -9.86 22.51
C ASN A 204 -1.05 -9.42 22.97
N ILE A 205 -1.94 -10.40 23.18
CA ILE A 205 -3.26 -10.18 23.78
C ILE A 205 -3.42 -11.07 25.02
N SER A 206 -3.37 -10.46 26.19
CA SER A 206 -3.62 -11.11 27.46
C SER A 206 -5.12 -11.09 27.83
N SER A 207 -5.46 -11.57 29.03
CA SER A 207 -6.83 -11.45 29.54
C SER A 207 -7.21 -10.02 29.96
N ARG A 208 -6.23 -9.13 30.16
CA ARG A 208 -6.41 -7.78 30.71
C ARG A 208 -5.96 -6.65 29.78
N ALA A 209 -5.08 -6.93 28.82
CA ALA A 209 -4.52 -5.91 27.96
C ALA A 209 -4.14 -6.44 26.57
N VAL A 210 -4.16 -5.52 25.59
CA VAL A 210 -3.48 -5.66 24.31
C VAL A 210 -2.13 -4.96 24.44
N THR A 211 -1.02 -5.67 24.22
CA THR A 211 0.33 -5.12 24.20
C THR A 211 0.74 -4.85 22.76
N LEU A 212 1.19 -3.65 22.47
CA LEU A 212 1.67 -3.25 21.14
C LEU A 212 3.19 -3.45 21.00
N THR A 213 3.70 -3.40 19.79
CA THR A 213 5.13 -3.54 19.46
C THR A 213 6.03 -2.49 20.14
N ASN A 214 5.48 -1.31 20.44
CA ASN A 214 6.14 -0.27 21.23
C ASN A 214 5.97 -0.45 22.77
N LEU A 215 5.53 -1.63 23.22
CA LEU A 215 5.31 -2.02 24.62
C LEU A 215 4.18 -1.29 25.34
N VAL A 216 3.41 -0.45 24.67
CA VAL A 216 2.21 0.18 25.26
C VAL A 216 1.16 -0.88 25.52
N GLN A 217 0.54 -0.83 26.69
CA GLN A 217 -0.52 -1.73 27.11
C GLN A 217 -1.88 -1.04 27.09
N ILE A 218 -2.77 -1.50 26.22
CA ILE A 218 -4.14 -0.98 26.09
C ILE A 218 -5.06 -1.87 26.91
N PRO A 219 -5.82 -1.34 27.88
CA PRO A 219 -6.64 -2.15 28.77
C PRO A 219 -7.82 -2.80 28.04
N ILE A 220 -8.12 -4.04 28.41
CA ILE A 220 -9.32 -4.77 27.98
C ILE A 220 -10.30 -4.82 29.17
N PRO A 221 -11.54 -4.34 29.01
CA PRO A 221 -12.56 -4.45 30.03
C PRO A 221 -12.86 -5.91 30.38
N HIS A 222 -13.25 -6.14 31.65
CA HIS A 222 -13.60 -7.48 32.11
C HIS A 222 -14.70 -8.12 31.25
N GLY A 223 -14.50 -9.39 30.86
CA GLY A 223 -15.43 -10.15 30.00
C GLY A 223 -15.30 -9.91 28.50
N LYS A 224 -14.45 -8.97 28.03
CA LYS A 224 -14.29 -8.66 26.60
C LYS A 224 -13.10 -9.36 25.93
N SER A 225 -12.23 -10.03 26.69
CA SER A 225 -10.98 -10.61 26.17
C SER A 225 -11.20 -11.71 25.11
N SER A 226 -12.26 -12.51 25.24
CA SER A 226 -12.60 -13.56 24.26
C SER A 226 -12.99 -12.97 22.89
N ASP A 227 -13.80 -11.90 22.89
CA ASP A 227 -14.22 -11.23 21.65
C ASP A 227 -13.05 -10.54 20.95
N ILE A 228 -12.19 -9.88 21.72
CA ILE A 228 -10.99 -9.22 21.22
C ILE A 228 -10.03 -10.24 20.58
N ARG A 229 -9.79 -11.38 21.25
CA ARG A 229 -8.95 -12.44 20.70
C ARG A 229 -9.55 -13.04 19.42
N ARG A 230 -10.86 -13.26 19.39
CA ARG A 230 -11.54 -13.78 18.20
C ARG A 230 -11.35 -12.84 17.01
N GLN A 231 -11.60 -11.53 17.16
CA GLN A 231 -11.42 -10.55 16.10
C GLN A 231 -9.97 -10.52 15.58
N TYR A 232 -9.00 -10.57 16.50
CA TYR A 232 -7.58 -10.61 16.10
C TYR A 232 -7.23 -11.90 15.36
N LEU A 233 -7.73 -13.06 15.80
CA LEU A 233 -7.51 -14.34 15.11
C LEU A 233 -8.13 -14.34 13.72
N GLU A 234 -9.36 -13.85 13.55
CA GLU A 234 -10.01 -13.70 12.25
C GLU A 234 -9.18 -12.82 11.30
N TYR A 235 -8.65 -11.70 11.81
CA TYR A 235 -7.72 -10.84 11.07
C TYR A 235 -6.43 -11.58 10.67
N ALA A 236 -5.78 -12.26 11.62
CA ALA A 236 -4.53 -12.99 11.39
C ALA A 236 -4.70 -14.13 10.34
N PHE A 237 -5.81 -14.87 10.41
CA PHE A 237 -6.12 -15.91 9.43
C PHE A 237 -6.33 -15.37 8.01
N ARG A 238 -7.00 -14.23 7.86
CA ARG A 238 -7.19 -13.60 6.54
C ARG A 238 -5.86 -13.16 5.92
N ARG A 239 -4.91 -12.74 6.74
CA ARG A 239 -3.55 -12.34 6.32
C ARG A 239 -2.59 -13.51 6.10
N LYS A 240 -3.06 -14.77 6.17
CA LYS A 240 -2.23 -15.99 6.02
C LYS A 240 -1.03 -16.01 6.98
N GLN A 241 -1.16 -15.45 8.17
CA GLN A 241 -0.15 -15.56 9.20
C GLN A 241 -0.09 -17.01 9.72
N VAL A 242 1.12 -17.55 9.84
CA VAL A 242 1.32 -18.90 10.36
C VAL A 242 1.05 -18.90 11.88
N MET A 243 0.13 -19.76 12.32
CA MET A 243 -0.08 -20.05 13.75
C MET A 243 0.63 -21.34 14.11
N LEU A 244 1.43 -21.29 15.16
CA LEU A 244 2.05 -22.46 15.80
C LEU A 244 1.16 -22.99 16.91
#